data_1922545832bb8d51784441abbc644777
#
_entry.id   1922545832bb8d51784441abbc644777
#
_cell.length_a   1.000
_cell.length_b   1.000
_cell.length_c   1.000
_cell.angle_alpha   90.00
_cell.angle_beta   90.00
_cell.angle_gamma   90.00
#
_symmetry.space_group_name_H-M   'P 1'
#
loop_
_entity.id
_entity.type
_entity.pdbx_description
1 polymer ?
#
loop_
_entity_poly.entity_id
_entity_poly.type
_entity_poly.pdbx_seq_one_letter_code
_entity_poly.pdbx_strand_id
1 'polypeptide(L)'
;MYMIYANKPTIVAFTDGASSRKNNIMSWAYVVYIDNEEFHCDYGVESDSTNNRMEITAMLQLLEFLKESKSEIIHICSDSKYLLKAISPQFTSIQTGETEYSAYSWLDLWQKTDWISSTGTPVKNQDLWFKMIELLKTIKKHNIVKFFHTKGHIGVEGNERADYLCQYAIKNYLKSINLS
;
A
#
# COMPACT_ATOMS: atom_id res chain seq x y z
N MET A 1 -20.07 -1.52 8.04
CA MET A 1 -20.06 -2.96 8.37
C MET A 1 -19.66 -3.72 7.10
N TYR A 2 -18.44 -4.20 7.04
CA TYR A 2 -17.85 -4.75 5.81
C TYR A 2 -18.24 -6.22 5.63
N MET A 3 -19.30 -6.48 4.87
CA MET A 3 -19.66 -7.85 4.45
C MET A 3 -18.93 -8.21 3.14
N ILE A 4 -17.63 -8.48 3.19
CA ILE A 4 -16.90 -8.96 2.02
C ILE A 4 -16.20 -10.32 2.29
N TYR A 5 -16.49 -11.00 3.39
CA TYR A 5 -15.61 -12.08 3.82
C TYR A 5 -16.37 -13.40 4.05
N ALA A 6 -16.25 -14.29 3.08
CA ALA A 6 -16.61 -15.69 3.30
C ALA A 6 -15.68 -16.34 4.36
N ASN A 7 -14.45 -15.84 4.51
CA ASN A 7 -13.53 -16.13 5.60
C ASN A 7 -13.14 -14.81 6.27
N LYS A 8 -13.42 -14.65 7.55
CA LYS A 8 -13.06 -13.48 8.34
C LYS A 8 -11.53 -13.31 8.29
N PRO A 9 -11.00 -12.16 7.83
CA PRO A 9 -9.56 -11.93 7.87
C PRO A 9 -9.12 -11.77 9.33
N THR A 10 -7.93 -12.27 9.64
CA THR A 10 -7.30 -12.02 10.94
C THR A 10 -6.71 -10.63 10.99
N ILE A 11 -6.15 -10.18 9.87
CA ILE A 11 -5.50 -8.87 9.73
C ILE A 11 -6.13 -8.11 8.56
N VAL A 12 -6.50 -6.85 8.79
CA VAL A 12 -6.89 -5.89 7.75
C VAL A 12 -5.96 -4.69 7.82
N ALA A 13 -5.34 -4.34 6.71
CA ALA A 13 -4.42 -3.21 6.66
C ALA A 13 -4.75 -2.26 5.53
N PHE A 14 -4.47 -0.97 5.72
CA PHE A 14 -4.65 0.08 4.73
C PHE A 14 -3.34 0.84 4.54
N THR A 15 -3.05 1.21 3.30
CA THR A 15 -1.86 1.99 2.95
C THR A 15 -2.27 3.22 2.14
N ASP A 16 -1.55 4.33 2.34
CA ASP A 16 -1.74 5.56 1.59
C ASP A 16 -0.42 6.31 1.40
N GLY A 17 -0.36 7.11 0.33
CA GLY A 17 0.74 8.01 0.03
C GLY A 17 0.21 9.40 -0.33
N ALA A 18 0.68 10.44 0.33
CA ALA A 18 0.23 11.80 0.10
C ALA A 18 1.37 12.75 -0.29
N SER A 19 1.00 13.88 -0.89
CA SER A 19 1.95 14.92 -1.29
C SER A 19 1.50 16.31 -0.91
N SER A 20 2.41 17.11 -0.36
CA SER A 20 2.27 18.57 -0.24
C SER A 20 3.10 19.26 -1.31
N ARG A 21 2.49 19.51 -2.48
CA ARG A 21 3.17 20.15 -3.62
C ARG A 21 3.77 21.50 -3.26
N LYS A 22 3.09 22.28 -2.40
CA LYS A 22 3.56 23.60 -1.95
C LYS A 22 4.91 23.54 -1.25
N ASN A 23 5.15 22.48 -0.50
CA ASN A 23 6.34 22.34 0.35
C ASN A 23 7.34 21.33 -0.18
N ASN A 24 7.03 20.66 -1.31
CA ASN A 24 7.82 19.55 -1.86
C ASN A 24 8.09 18.44 -0.85
N ILE A 25 7.09 18.15 0.02
CA ILE A 25 7.13 17.12 1.04
C ILE A 25 6.07 16.08 0.72
N MET A 26 6.47 14.83 0.75
CA MET A 26 5.64 13.66 0.54
C MET A 26 5.59 12.84 1.82
N SER A 27 4.53 12.08 1.98
CA SER A 27 4.37 11.17 3.13
C SER A 27 3.82 9.84 2.71
N TRP A 28 4.08 8.85 3.55
CA TRP A 28 3.51 7.52 3.49
C TRP A 28 2.92 7.14 4.85
N ALA A 29 1.91 6.32 4.85
CA ALA A 29 1.34 5.78 6.07
C ALA A 29 0.72 4.41 5.83
N TYR A 30 0.66 3.62 6.90
CA TYR A 30 -0.18 2.44 6.96
C TYR A 30 -0.84 2.30 8.33
N VAL A 31 -1.95 1.58 8.36
CA VAL A 31 -2.67 1.21 9.58
C VAL A 31 -3.07 -0.26 9.51
N VAL A 32 -2.96 -0.96 10.63
CA VAL A 32 -3.28 -2.39 10.77
C VAL A 32 -4.36 -2.56 11.81
N TYR A 33 -5.40 -3.30 11.46
CA TYR A 33 -6.49 -3.71 12.33
C TYR A 33 -6.45 -5.21 12.57
N ILE A 34 -6.67 -5.63 13.81
CA ILE A 34 -6.94 -7.01 14.21
C ILE A 34 -8.30 -7.04 14.87
N ASP A 35 -9.18 -7.91 14.43
CA ASP A 35 -10.54 -8.03 14.93
C ASP A 35 -11.35 -6.71 14.93
N ASN A 36 -11.09 -5.84 13.95
CA ASN A 36 -11.67 -4.50 13.75
C ASN A 36 -11.17 -3.43 14.75
N GLU A 37 -10.16 -3.71 15.55
CA GLU A 37 -9.52 -2.71 16.40
C GLU A 37 -8.17 -2.29 15.81
N GLU A 38 -7.86 -0.98 15.84
CA GLU A 38 -6.55 -0.47 15.39
C GLU A 38 -5.46 -1.06 16.29
N PHE A 39 -4.62 -1.90 15.70
CA PHE A 39 -3.55 -2.59 16.40
C PHE A 39 -2.21 -1.86 16.29
N HIS A 40 -1.91 -1.34 15.09
CA HIS A 40 -0.67 -0.64 14.81
C HIS A 40 -0.83 0.32 13.65
N CYS A 41 -0.07 1.43 13.70
CA CYS A 41 0.10 2.33 12.55
C CYS A 41 1.50 2.89 12.54
N ASP A 42 1.97 3.25 11.35
CA ASP A 42 3.23 3.97 11.18
C ASP A 42 3.13 4.92 9.97
N TYR A 43 3.99 5.94 9.96
CA TYR A 43 4.02 6.96 8.93
C TYR A 43 5.38 7.63 8.85
N GLY A 44 5.69 8.21 7.71
CA GLY A 44 6.93 8.96 7.53
C GLY A 44 6.82 10.01 6.44
N VAL A 45 7.87 10.82 6.31
CA VAL A 45 7.97 11.85 5.29
C VAL A 45 9.25 11.71 4.49
N GLU A 46 9.18 12.09 3.21
CA GLU A 46 10.34 12.24 2.32
C GLU A 46 10.24 13.58 1.60
N SER A 47 11.37 14.24 1.37
CA SER A 47 11.48 15.35 0.43
C SER A 47 11.83 14.84 -0.96
N ASP A 48 11.52 15.65 -1.99
CA ASP A 48 11.92 15.38 -3.38
C ASP A 48 11.49 13.99 -3.90
N SER A 49 10.31 13.53 -3.51
CA SER A 49 9.75 12.24 -3.88
C SER A 49 8.56 12.37 -4.84
N THR A 50 7.82 11.31 -5.08
CA THR A 50 6.60 11.29 -5.89
C THR A 50 5.48 10.54 -5.17
N ASN A 51 4.22 10.86 -5.51
CA ASN A 51 3.08 10.17 -4.92
C ASN A 51 3.18 8.65 -5.10
N ASN A 52 3.46 8.18 -6.33
CA ASN A 52 3.63 6.74 -6.58
C ASN A 52 4.75 6.11 -5.73
N ARG A 53 5.85 6.84 -5.49
CA ARG A 53 6.92 6.35 -4.62
C ARG A 53 6.44 6.20 -3.18
N MET A 54 5.62 7.13 -2.68
CA MET A 54 5.06 7.06 -1.32
C MET A 54 4.06 5.91 -1.17
N GLU A 55 3.20 5.68 -2.16
CA GLU A 55 2.31 4.52 -2.20
C GLU A 55 3.08 3.20 -2.09
N ILE A 56 4.18 3.08 -2.87
CA ILE A 56 5.05 1.90 -2.83
C ILE A 56 5.74 1.80 -1.46
N THR A 57 6.22 2.92 -0.92
CA THR A 57 6.88 2.95 0.39
C THR A 57 5.92 2.56 1.50
N ALA A 58 4.68 3.06 1.52
CA ALA A 58 3.67 2.68 2.48
C ALA A 58 3.43 1.16 2.50
N MET A 59 3.28 0.56 1.32
CA MET A 59 3.12 -0.89 1.17
C MET A 59 4.37 -1.64 1.65
N LEU A 60 5.57 -1.18 1.32
CA LEU A 60 6.81 -1.82 1.78
C LEU A 60 6.94 -1.80 3.30
N GLN A 61 6.65 -0.67 3.95
CA GLN A 61 6.70 -0.56 5.41
C GLN A 61 5.66 -1.48 6.07
N LEU A 62 4.45 -1.56 5.53
CA LEU A 62 3.44 -2.51 5.98
C LEU A 62 3.92 -3.96 5.84
N LEU A 63 4.46 -4.35 4.68
CA LEU A 63 4.93 -5.71 4.45
C LEU A 63 6.12 -6.06 5.34
N GLU A 64 7.01 -5.09 5.61
CA GLU A 64 8.13 -5.26 6.54
C GLU A 64 7.62 -5.49 7.97
N PHE A 65 6.58 -4.77 8.40
CA PHE A 65 5.92 -4.99 9.69
C PHE A 65 5.28 -6.38 9.76
N LEU A 66 4.65 -6.83 8.67
CA LEU A 66 3.93 -8.11 8.63
C LEU A 66 4.80 -9.34 8.31
N LYS A 67 6.09 -9.18 8.03
CA LYS A 67 6.94 -10.28 7.53
C LYS A 67 7.06 -11.49 8.46
N GLU A 68 6.90 -11.28 9.77
CA GLU A 68 6.96 -12.34 10.78
C GLU A 68 5.58 -12.99 11.06
N SER A 69 4.50 -12.47 10.47
CA SER A 69 3.16 -13.04 10.61
C SER A 69 3.08 -14.41 9.98
N LYS A 70 2.42 -15.37 10.64
CA LYS A 70 2.31 -16.75 10.17
C LYS A 70 0.91 -17.30 10.35
N SER A 71 0.43 -18.01 9.32
CA SER A 71 -0.88 -18.69 9.31
C SER A 71 -2.07 -17.74 9.43
N GLU A 72 -1.93 -16.51 8.93
CA GLU A 72 -2.92 -15.47 8.97
C GLU A 72 -3.65 -15.30 7.63
N ILE A 73 -4.85 -14.79 7.69
CA ILE A 73 -5.58 -14.26 6.54
C ILE A 73 -5.42 -12.75 6.56
N ILE A 74 -4.65 -12.22 5.61
CA ILE A 74 -4.29 -10.80 5.54
C ILE A 74 -5.02 -10.15 4.38
N HIS A 75 -5.79 -9.13 4.65
CA HIS A 75 -6.42 -8.26 3.67
C HIS A 75 -5.69 -6.93 3.64
N ILE A 76 -5.16 -6.57 2.48
CA ILE A 76 -4.43 -5.31 2.27
C ILE A 76 -5.23 -4.44 1.31
N CYS A 77 -5.55 -3.24 1.75
CA CYS A 77 -6.37 -2.25 1.04
C CYS A 77 -5.51 -1.05 0.63
N SER A 78 -5.68 -0.57 -0.60
CA SER A 78 -5.06 0.66 -1.10
C SER A 78 -5.99 1.32 -2.12
N ASP A 79 -5.92 2.64 -2.25
CA ASP A 79 -6.61 3.38 -3.31
C ASP A 79 -5.75 3.51 -4.60
N SER A 80 -4.49 3.11 -4.53
CA SER A 80 -3.58 3.09 -5.67
C SER A 80 -3.76 1.86 -6.57
N LYS A 81 -4.57 2.00 -7.62
CA LYS A 81 -4.66 0.96 -8.66
C LYS A 81 -3.32 0.67 -9.35
N TYR A 82 -2.44 1.67 -9.44
CA TYR A 82 -1.09 1.48 -9.96
C TYR A 82 -0.31 0.46 -9.13
N LEU A 83 -0.29 0.66 -7.81
CA LEU A 83 0.35 -0.25 -6.86
C LEU A 83 -0.28 -1.65 -6.92
N LEU A 84 -1.60 -1.76 -6.85
CA LEU A 84 -2.31 -3.04 -6.83
C LEU A 84 -2.06 -3.86 -8.11
N LYS A 85 -2.11 -3.23 -9.29
CA LYS A 85 -1.79 -3.89 -10.58
C LYS A 85 -0.34 -4.33 -10.66
N ALA A 86 0.57 -3.60 -10.01
CA ALA A 86 1.98 -3.99 -9.98
C ALA A 86 2.20 -5.26 -9.16
N ILE A 87 1.56 -5.41 -8.00
CA ILE A 87 1.87 -6.46 -7.02
C ILE A 87 0.97 -7.70 -7.08
N SER A 88 -0.16 -7.61 -7.78
CA SER A 88 -1.14 -8.70 -7.84
C SER A 88 -1.83 -8.81 -9.20
N PRO A 89 -2.03 -10.03 -9.71
CA PRO A 89 -2.84 -10.25 -10.91
C PRO A 89 -4.34 -10.09 -10.65
N GLN A 90 -4.75 -9.94 -9.39
CA GLN A 90 -6.15 -9.74 -9.02
C GLN A 90 -6.31 -8.91 -7.76
N PHE A 91 -7.33 -8.07 -7.72
CA PHE A 91 -7.78 -7.37 -6.51
C PHE A 91 -9.28 -7.06 -6.61
N THR A 92 -9.93 -6.96 -5.46
CA THR A 92 -11.38 -6.75 -5.36
C THR A 92 -11.68 -5.32 -4.93
N SER A 93 -12.64 -4.67 -5.59
CA SER A 93 -13.15 -3.37 -5.15
C SER A 93 -13.99 -3.52 -3.88
N ILE A 94 -13.66 -2.77 -2.84
CA ILE A 94 -14.45 -2.76 -1.59
C ILE A 94 -15.87 -2.23 -1.84
N GLN A 95 -16.02 -1.25 -2.74
CA GLN A 95 -17.31 -0.59 -2.99
C GLN A 95 -18.26 -1.42 -3.84
N THR A 96 -17.75 -2.09 -4.87
CA THR A 96 -18.62 -2.82 -5.82
C THR A 96 -18.61 -4.32 -5.62
N GLY A 97 -17.62 -4.87 -4.90
CA GLY A 97 -17.38 -6.31 -4.81
C GLY A 97 -16.81 -6.93 -6.09
N GLU A 98 -16.62 -6.13 -7.14
CA GLU A 98 -16.06 -6.61 -8.41
C GLU A 98 -14.58 -6.87 -8.29
N THR A 99 -14.11 -7.94 -8.93
CA THR A 99 -12.69 -8.30 -8.96
C THR A 99 -12.10 -8.01 -10.34
N GLU A 100 -11.08 -7.19 -10.39
CA GLU A 100 -10.25 -7.01 -11.58
C GLU A 100 -9.24 -8.17 -11.67
N TYR A 101 -9.12 -8.76 -12.86
CA TYR A 101 -8.20 -9.86 -13.15
C TYR A 101 -7.26 -9.52 -14.30
N SER A 102 -6.03 -9.98 -14.22
CA SER A 102 -5.08 -10.02 -15.33
C SER A 102 -4.32 -11.34 -15.31
N ALA A 103 -3.74 -11.74 -16.46
CA ALA A 103 -2.96 -12.98 -16.54
C ALA A 103 -1.70 -12.96 -15.65
N TYR A 104 -1.12 -11.77 -15.47
CA TYR A 104 0.10 -11.53 -14.71
C TYR A 104 0.00 -10.20 -13.96
N SER A 105 0.69 -10.08 -12.82
CA SER A 105 0.99 -8.78 -12.24
C SER A 105 2.00 -8.01 -13.10
N TRP A 106 2.12 -6.71 -12.93
CA TRP A 106 3.16 -5.96 -13.65
C TRP A 106 4.57 -6.34 -13.19
N LEU A 107 4.77 -6.70 -11.93
CA LEU A 107 6.05 -7.23 -11.45
C LEU A 107 6.46 -8.50 -12.19
N ASP A 108 5.50 -9.42 -12.43
CA ASP A 108 5.77 -10.64 -13.21
C ASP A 108 6.17 -10.31 -14.66
N LEU A 109 5.56 -9.28 -15.25
CA LEU A 109 5.90 -8.84 -16.62
C LEU A 109 7.25 -8.13 -16.65
N TRP A 110 7.50 -7.18 -15.74
CA TRP A 110 8.73 -6.40 -15.71
C TRP A 110 9.97 -7.28 -15.50
N GLN A 111 9.86 -8.32 -14.69
CA GLN A 111 10.95 -9.31 -14.53
C GLN A 111 11.25 -10.07 -15.83
N LYS A 112 10.27 -10.22 -16.75
CA LYS A 112 10.44 -10.89 -18.04
C LYS A 112 10.92 -9.95 -19.14
N THR A 113 10.82 -8.64 -18.94
CA THR A 113 11.16 -7.60 -19.94
C THR A 113 12.35 -6.76 -19.51
N ASP A 114 13.23 -7.29 -18.68
CA ASP A 114 14.43 -6.60 -18.16
C ASP A 114 14.08 -5.21 -17.58
N TRP A 115 12.95 -5.10 -16.88
CA TRP A 115 12.45 -3.88 -16.26
C TRP A 115 12.15 -2.75 -17.27
N ILE A 116 11.76 -3.10 -18.46
CA ILE A 116 11.22 -2.17 -19.45
C ILE A 116 9.70 -2.19 -19.41
N SER A 117 9.10 -1.00 -19.32
CA SER A 117 7.65 -0.82 -19.30
C SER A 117 7.03 -1.09 -20.69
N SER A 118 5.70 -1.19 -20.75
CA SER A 118 4.95 -1.33 -22.02
C SER A 118 5.16 -0.16 -23.00
N THR A 119 5.66 0.99 -22.52
CA THR A 119 5.99 2.15 -23.34
C THR A 119 7.45 2.18 -23.80
N GLY A 120 8.23 1.13 -23.52
CA GLY A 120 9.64 1.04 -23.91
C GLY A 120 10.60 1.84 -23.02
N THR A 121 10.12 2.34 -21.87
CA THR A 121 10.97 3.09 -20.93
C THR A 121 11.33 2.26 -19.70
N PRO A 122 12.47 2.49 -19.03
CA PRO A 122 12.78 1.83 -17.79
C PRO A 122 11.67 2.06 -16.72
N VAL A 123 11.31 0.99 -16.04
CA VAL A 123 10.36 1.07 -14.91
C VAL A 123 10.97 1.94 -13.82
N LYS A 124 10.17 2.89 -13.28
CA LYS A 124 10.59 3.76 -12.17
C LYS A 124 10.53 3.01 -10.83
N ASN A 125 11.29 3.49 -9.84
CA ASN A 125 11.31 2.96 -8.48
C ASN A 125 11.71 1.47 -8.39
N GLN A 126 12.61 1.00 -9.26
CA GLN A 126 13.06 -0.39 -9.27
C GLN A 126 13.67 -0.80 -7.93
N ASP A 127 14.35 0.12 -7.24
CA ASP A 127 14.90 -0.06 -5.90
C ASP A 127 13.86 -0.53 -4.88
N LEU A 128 12.64 0.03 -4.97
CA LEU A 128 11.53 -0.37 -4.11
C LEU A 128 10.86 -1.66 -4.60
N TRP A 129 10.72 -1.83 -5.91
CA TRP A 129 10.09 -3.01 -6.48
C TRP A 129 10.87 -4.30 -6.21
N PHE A 130 12.22 -4.27 -6.22
CA PHE A 130 13.03 -5.43 -5.83
C PHE A 130 12.76 -5.86 -4.38
N LYS A 131 12.69 -4.91 -3.45
CA LYS A 131 12.32 -5.18 -2.06
C LYS A 131 10.90 -5.73 -1.94
N MET A 132 9.96 -5.18 -2.72
CA MET A 132 8.56 -5.62 -2.77
C MET A 132 8.43 -7.09 -3.12
N ILE A 133 9.16 -7.56 -4.15
CA ILE A 133 9.15 -8.96 -4.58
C ILE A 133 9.57 -9.88 -3.43
N GLU A 134 10.65 -9.56 -2.74
CA GLU A 134 11.16 -10.40 -1.65
C GLU A 134 10.21 -10.45 -0.44
N LEU A 135 9.64 -9.31 -0.06
CA LEU A 135 8.67 -9.24 1.03
C LEU A 135 7.37 -9.98 0.69
N LEU A 136 6.85 -9.82 -0.52
CA LEU A 136 5.65 -10.53 -0.97
C LEU A 136 5.88 -12.06 -0.99
N LYS A 137 7.03 -12.52 -1.44
CA LYS A 137 7.40 -13.94 -1.38
C LYS A 137 7.42 -14.45 0.06
N THR A 138 8.05 -13.69 0.96
CA THR A 138 8.17 -14.06 2.38
C THR A 138 6.80 -14.18 3.04
N ILE A 139 5.94 -13.19 2.88
CA ILE A 139 4.63 -13.16 3.53
C ILE A 139 3.70 -14.23 2.95
N LYS A 140 3.62 -14.36 1.62
CA LYS A 140 2.75 -15.34 0.94
C LYS A 140 3.16 -16.79 1.19
N LYS A 141 4.39 -17.05 1.66
CA LYS A 141 4.84 -18.40 2.01
C LYS A 141 4.07 -18.99 3.20
N HIS A 142 3.62 -18.13 4.12
CA HIS A 142 3.01 -18.56 5.37
C HIS A 142 1.59 -18.01 5.60
N ASN A 143 1.12 -17.09 4.74
CA ASN A 143 -0.14 -16.40 4.90
C ASN A 143 -0.97 -16.41 3.61
N ILE A 144 -2.29 -16.28 3.76
CA ILE A 144 -3.22 -16.00 2.66
C ILE A 144 -3.35 -14.49 2.53
N VAL A 145 -2.76 -13.89 1.49
CA VAL A 145 -2.80 -12.45 1.26
C VAL A 145 -3.77 -12.12 0.13
N LYS A 146 -4.75 -11.26 0.40
CA LYS A 146 -5.70 -10.74 -0.58
C LYS A 146 -5.59 -9.22 -0.66
N PHE A 147 -5.71 -8.69 -1.88
CA PHE A 147 -5.61 -7.26 -2.14
C PHE A 147 -6.97 -6.68 -2.48
N PHE A 148 -7.23 -5.48 -1.95
CA PHE A 148 -8.48 -4.76 -2.14
C PHE A 148 -8.20 -3.33 -2.59
N HIS A 149 -8.98 -2.88 -3.58
CA HIS A 149 -9.01 -1.49 -3.99
C HIS A 149 -10.11 -0.77 -3.22
N THR A 150 -9.78 0.36 -2.63
CA THR A 150 -10.75 1.33 -2.10
C THR A 150 -10.67 2.62 -2.91
N LYS A 151 -11.77 3.36 -3.01
CA LYS A 151 -11.68 4.74 -3.51
C LYS A 151 -11.24 5.64 -2.37
N GLY A 152 -10.38 6.60 -2.65
CA GLY A 152 -10.03 7.65 -1.69
C GLY A 152 -11.25 8.49 -1.29
N HIS A 153 -11.29 8.94 -0.03
CA HIS A 153 -12.25 9.92 0.51
C HIS A 153 -13.74 9.57 0.39
N ILE A 154 -14.12 8.31 0.57
CA ILE A 154 -15.52 7.86 0.47
C ILE A 154 -16.04 7.07 1.67
N GLY A 155 -15.55 7.35 2.88
CA GLY A 155 -16.07 6.77 4.13
C GLY A 155 -15.59 5.34 4.44
N VAL A 156 -14.45 4.92 3.89
CA VAL A 156 -13.76 3.70 4.33
C VAL A 156 -12.83 4.07 5.46
N GLU A 157 -13.23 3.80 6.70
CA GLU A 157 -12.58 4.26 7.93
C GLU A 157 -11.06 4.04 7.94
N GLY A 158 -10.59 2.84 7.59
CA GLY A 158 -9.16 2.54 7.57
C GLY A 158 -8.38 3.33 6.50
N ASN A 159 -9.01 3.60 5.35
CA ASN A 159 -8.39 4.42 4.31
C ASN A 159 -8.33 5.91 4.71
N GLU A 160 -9.40 6.42 5.33
CA GLU A 160 -9.41 7.78 5.87
C GLU A 160 -8.40 7.94 7.02
N ARG A 161 -8.21 6.87 7.80
CA ARG A 161 -7.19 6.85 8.85
C ARG A 161 -5.77 6.91 8.28
N ALA A 162 -5.47 6.17 7.21
CA ALA A 162 -4.16 6.22 6.53
C ALA A 162 -3.91 7.60 5.91
N ASP A 163 -4.89 8.19 5.20
CA ASP A 163 -4.80 9.57 4.68
C ASP A 163 -4.57 10.59 5.81
N TYR A 164 -5.33 10.49 6.92
CA TYR A 164 -5.11 11.35 8.09
C TYR A 164 -3.67 11.26 8.61
N LEU A 165 -3.09 10.06 8.71
CA LEU A 165 -1.72 9.85 9.16
C LEU A 165 -0.70 10.48 8.21
N CYS A 166 -0.92 10.40 6.89
CA CYS A 166 -0.12 11.09 5.89
C CYS A 166 -0.14 12.61 6.10
N GLN A 167 -1.32 13.20 6.24
CA GLN A 167 -1.48 14.65 6.48
C GLN A 167 -0.86 15.08 7.82
N TYR A 168 -1.02 14.27 8.85
CA TYR A 168 -0.42 14.48 10.16
C TYR A 168 1.11 14.48 10.11
N ALA A 169 1.70 13.52 9.38
CA ALA A 169 3.14 13.42 9.18
C ALA A 169 3.72 14.70 8.54
N ILE A 170 3.11 15.15 7.43
CA ILE A 170 3.52 16.40 6.75
C ILE A 170 3.42 17.59 7.69
N LYS A 171 2.28 17.75 8.39
CA LYS A 171 2.05 18.89 9.29
C LYS A 171 3.07 18.95 10.42
N ASN A 172 3.41 17.81 11.02
CA ASN A 172 4.38 17.77 12.10
C ASN A 172 5.80 18.03 11.62
N TYR A 173 6.18 17.50 10.48
CA TYR A 173 7.47 17.77 9.86
C TYR A 173 7.63 19.27 9.57
N LEU A 174 6.62 19.91 8.96
CA LEU A 174 6.64 21.35 8.69
C LEU A 174 6.75 22.19 9.96
N LYS A 175 6.11 21.78 11.04
CA LYS A 175 6.27 22.47 12.34
C LYS A 175 7.70 22.34 12.86
N SER A 176 8.31 21.14 12.75
CA SER A 176 9.66 20.91 13.26
C SER A 176 10.73 21.74 12.57
N ILE A 177 10.61 21.92 11.24
CA ILE A 177 11.58 22.72 10.46
C ILE A 177 11.35 24.23 10.59
N ASN A 178 10.16 24.69 10.97
CA ASN A 178 9.87 26.10 11.20
C ASN A 178 10.19 26.55 12.64
N LEU A 179 10.54 25.64 13.52
CA LEU A 179 10.96 25.89 14.91
C LEU A 179 12.48 25.82 15.08
N SER A 180 13.20 25.41 14.06
CA SER A 180 14.67 25.39 13.97
C SER A 180 15.22 26.60 13.22
#